data_95b301165eb716236e9071423674faea
#
_entry.id   95b301165eb716236e9071423674faea
#
_cell.length_a   1.000
_cell.length_b   1.000
_cell.length_c   1.000
_cell.angle_alpha   90.00
_cell.angle_beta   90.00
_cell.angle_gamma   90.00
#
_symmetry.space_group_name_H-M   'P 1'
#
loop_
_entity.id
_entity.type
_entity.pdbx_description
1 polymer ?
#
loop_
_entity_poly.entity_id
_entity_poly.type
_entity_poly.pdbx_seq_one_letter_code
_entity_poly.pdbx_strand_id
1 'polypeptide(L)'
;MNLPYEWHIGWRYTRAGRAGRRNGFISFISGVSMLGIALGVAALIIVLSVMNGFQKEVRDRMLSVIAHVEVFDAAGGALPDWRATAAAAQRDTRVIGAAPYVAAQALVGRGDDLRGAVVRGIEPAEEAKVTDLARTQGATFALLKPGEWNIVVGAELARLIGARIGDKITLVAPGGQVTPAGVVPRLKQLTLVGTFEAGHYEYDSALALIHVDDAARLFRVEGPTGVQLRLADVHTARTVAAALTQSLGPDVIVRDWTRTNRNWFDAVQIEKRLMFIILTLIVAVAAFNLVSTLVMTVTDKRADIAILRTLGASPRSIMGIFMVQGATSGIIGTLGGCALGLLVAFNIDVIVPAMERALGVAFLPGSIYVISRMPSEPMAADIVPVLVISLLLSFVATIYPSWRASRVNPAEALRYE
;
A
#
# COMPACT_ATOMS: atom_id res chain seq x y z
N MET A 1 0.28 -29.66 36.82
CA MET A 1 0.51 -28.34 37.49
C MET A 1 -0.85 -27.77 37.83
N ASN A 2 -1.19 -27.67 39.14
CA ASN A 2 -2.42 -27.02 39.54
C ASN A 2 -2.23 -25.51 39.32
N LEU A 3 -3.03 -24.93 38.42
CA LEU A 3 -3.07 -23.49 38.21
C LEU A 3 -3.44 -22.78 39.54
N PRO A 4 -2.85 -21.63 39.88
CA PRO A 4 -3.18 -20.84 41.03
C PRO A 4 -4.72 -20.58 41.06
N TYR A 5 -5.33 -20.57 42.24
CA TYR A 5 -6.80 -20.38 42.36
C TYR A 5 -7.27 -19.06 41.76
N GLU A 6 -6.40 -18.06 41.65
CA GLU A 6 -6.67 -16.77 41.02
C GLU A 6 -7.09 -16.94 39.55
N TRP A 7 -6.47 -17.89 38.84
CA TRP A 7 -6.82 -18.21 37.44
C TRP A 7 -8.22 -18.83 37.35
N HIS A 8 -8.55 -19.75 38.26
CA HIS A 8 -9.87 -20.40 38.28
C HIS A 8 -10.98 -19.41 38.57
N ILE A 9 -10.80 -18.52 39.56
CA ILE A 9 -11.80 -17.51 39.92
C ILE A 9 -11.89 -16.44 38.82
N GLY A 10 -10.78 -15.91 38.31
CA GLY A 10 -10.74 -14.92 37.25
C GLY A 10 -11.42 -15.40 35.97
N TRP A 11 -11.12 -16.62 35.55
CA TRP A 11 -11.80 -17.26 34.42
C TRP A 11 -13.31 -17.47 34.66
N ARG A 12 -13.69 -17.90 35.86
CA ARG A 12 -15.09 -18.09 36.23
C ARG A 12 -15.86 -16.77 36.24
N TYR A 13 -15.25 -15.67 36.64
CA TYR A 13 -15.85 -14.34 36.56
C TYR A 13 -16.12 -13.89 35.13
N THR A 14 -15.29 -14.27 34.18
CA THR A 14 -15.53 -14.01 32.75
C THR A 14 -16.71 -14.81 32.20
N ARG A 15 -17.00 -16.00 32.78
CA ARG A 15 -18.07 -16.91 32.35
C ARG A 15 -19.36 -16.79 33.16
N ALA A 16 -19.35 -16.18 34.34
CA ALA A 16 -20.39 -16.29 35.37
C ALA A 16 -21.72 -15.54 35.07
N GLY A 17 -21.96 -15.12 33.84
CA GLY A 17 -23.14 -14.34 33.47
C GLY A 17 -24.43 -15.11 33.19
N ARG A 18 -24.48 -16.43 33.30
CA ARG A 18 -25.67 -17.22 32.87
C ARG A 18 -26.67 -17.64 33.94
N ALA A 19 -26.43 -17.41 35.23
CA ALA A 19 -27.21 -18.01 36.28
C ALA A 19 -28.08 -17.05 37.12
N GLY A 20 -28.23 -15.78 36.79
CA GLY A 20 -29.13 -14.87 37.56
C GLY A 20 -29.37 -13.54 36.88
N ARG A 21 -30.55 -12.95 37.04
CA ARG A 21 -30.98 -11.66 36.44
C ARG A 21 -30.00 -10.51 36.71
N ARG A 22 -29.35 -10.46 37.89
CA ARG A 22 -28.40 -9.43 38.29
C ARG A 22 -27.00 -9.65 37.63
N ASN A 23 -26.64 -10.91 37.40
CA ASN A 23 -25.38 -11.26 36.74
C ASN A 23 -25.42 -11.13 35.18
N GLY A 24 -26.63 -11.11 34.59
CA GLY A 24 -26.83 -10.98 33.15
C GLY A 24 -26.34 -9.64 32.59
N PHE A 25 -26.51 -8.56 33.35
CA PHE A 25 -26.09 -7.21 32.94
C PHE A 25 -24.56 -7.06 32.90
N ILE A 26 -23.86 -7.61 33.91
CA ILE A 26 -22.38 -7.57 33.95
C ILE A 26 -21.76 -8.37 32.79
N SER A 27 -22.35 -9.55 32.54
CA SER A 27 -21.89 -10.39 31.39
C SER A 27 -22.16 -9.70 30.06
N PHE A 28 -23.29 -9.00 29.92
CA PHE A 28 -23.60 -8.21 28.72
C PHE A 28 -22.57 -7.10 28.52
N ILE A 29 -22.27 -6.30 29.56
CA ILE A 29 -21.28 -5.21 29.45
C ILE A 29 -19.86 -5.75 29.14
N SER A 30 -19.47 -6.85 29.80
CA SER A 30 -18.18 -7.50 29.49
C SER A 30 -18.15 -7.99 28.04
N GLY A 31 -19.25 -8.56 27.53
CA GLY A 31 -19.41 -8.95 26.14
C GLY A 31 -19.28 -7.77 25.17
N VAL A 32 -19.92 -6.65 25.47
CA VAL A 32 -19.83 -5.41 24.69
C VAL A 32 -18.40 -4.88 24.68
N SER A 33 -17.68 -4.93 25.81
CA SER A 33 -16.27 -4.50 25.84
C SER A 33 -15.36 -5.41 25.02
N MET A 34 -15.54 -6.73 25.08
CA MET A 34 -14.81 -7.69 24.23
C MET A 34 -15.12 -7.46 22.75
N LEU A 35 -16.37 -7.20 22.42
CA LEU A 35 -16.82 -6.90 21.06
C LEU A 35 -16.23 -5.58 20.58
N GLY A 36 -16.14 -4.56 21.43
CA GLY A 36 -15.49 -3.28 21.11
C GLY A 36 -14.01 -3.45 20.73
N ILE A 37 -13.26 -4.25 21.52
CA ILE A 37 -11.86 -4.57 21.19
C ILE A 37 -11.79 -5.37 19.89
N ALA A 38 -12.66 -6.38 19.73
CA ALA A 38 -12.67 -7.22 18.53
C ALA A 38 -12.99 -6.41 17.28
N LEU A 39 -13.96 -5.51 17.31
CA LEU A 39 -14.28 -4.63 16.19
C LEU A 39 -13.14 -3.64 15.90
N GLY A 40 -12.50 -3.08 16.93
CA GLY A 40 -11.35 -2.19 16.74
C GLY A 40 -10.17 -2.90 16.07
N VAL A 41 -9.83 -4.10 16.53
CA VAL A 41 -8.76 -4.92 15.95
C VAL A 41 -9.13 -5.38 14.53
N ALA A 42 -10.37 -5.81 14.31
CA ALA A 42 -10.83 -6.21 12.99
C ALA A 42 -10.78 -5.05 12.00
N ALA A 43 -11.26 -3.88 12.38
CA ALA A 43 -11.20 -2.68 11.54
C ALA A 43 -9.77 -2.30 11.16
N LEU A 44 -8.83 -2.39 12.13
CA LEU A 44 -7.40 -2.18 11.90
C LEU A 44 -6.85 -3.12 10.82
N ILE A 45 -7.09 -4.42 10.98
CA ILE A 45 -6.61 -5.45 10.06
C ILE A 45 -7.21 -5.26 8.67
N ILE A 46 -8.52 -5.00 8.58
CA ILE A 46 -9.22 -4.79 7.30
C ILE A 46 -8.65 -3.57 6.58
N VAL A 47 -8.57 -2.42 7.26
CA VAL A 47 -8.11 -1.16 6.65
C VAL A 47 -6.65 -1.27 6.18
N LEU A 48 -5.75 -1.83 7.02
CA LEU A 48 -4.35 -2.01 6.62
C LEU A 48 -4.21 -3.02 5.46
N SER A 49 -5.02 -4.08 5.45
CA SER A 49 -5.00 -5.07 4.36
C SER A 49 -5.48 -4.48 3.04
N VAL A 50 -6.55 -3.69 3.06
CA VAL A 50 -7.05 -2.97 1.87
C VAL A 50 -6.03 -1.95 1.38
N MET A 51 -5.45 -1.18 2.29
CA MET A 51 -4.41 -0.20 1.97
C MET A 51 -3.20 -0.88 1.30
N ASN A 52 -2.71 -1.98 1.86
CA ASN A 52 -1.60 -2.74 1.27
C ASN A 52 -1.98 -3.28 -0.12
N GLY A 53 -3.19 -3.82 -0.28
CA GLY A 53 -3.69 -4.31 -1.56
C GLY A 53 -3.76 -3.19 -2.61
N PHE A 54 -4.29 -2.04 -2.24
CA PHE A 54 -4.33 -0.87 -3.13
C PHE A 54 -2.94 -0.38 -3.52
N GLN A 55 -2.03 -0.25 -2.55
CA GLN A 55 -0.64 0.15 -2.79
C GLN A 55 0.09 -0.83 -3.71
N LYS A 56 -0.16 -2.13 -3.53
CA LYS A 56 0.39 -3.19 -4.40
C LYS A 56 -0.14 -3.06 -5.81
N GLU A 57 -1.45 -2.93 -6.00
CA GLU A 57 -2.08 -2.78 -7.31
C GLU A 57 -1.57 -1.55 -8.07
N VAL A 58 -1.52 -0.38 -7.41
CA VAL A 58 -0.98 0.85 -8.01
C VAL A 58 0.49 0.68 -8.40
N ARG A 59 1.30 0.12 -7.49
CA ARG A 59 2.71 -0.16 -7.76
C ARG A 59 2.89 -1.10 -8.95
N ASP A 60 2.15 -2.21 -8.98
CA ASP A 60 2.29 -3.24 -10.02
C ASP A 60 1.87 -2.69 -11.40
N ARG A 61 0.83 -1.85 -11.46
CA ARG A 61 0.45 -1.11 -12.68
C ARG A 61 1.51 -0.10 -13.10
N MET A 62 2.06 0.64 -12.17
CA MET A 62 3.15 1.58 -12.45
C MET A 62 4.36 0.85 -13.01
N LEU A 63 4.75 -0.27 -12.39
CA LEU A 63 5.89 -1.09 -12.82
C LEU A 63 5.64 -1.88 -14.11
N SER A 64 4.39 -1.98 -14.59
CA SER A 64 4.12 -2.55 -15.91
C SER A 64 4.61 -1.67 -17.05
N VAL A 65 4.74 -0.37 -16.82
CA VAL A 65 5.16 0.65 -17.82
C VAL A 65 6.60 1.07 -17.67
N ILE A 66 7.08 1.16 -16.41
CA ILE A 66 8.43 1.63 -16.11
C ILE A 66 9.39 0.49 -15.80
N ALA A 67 10.64 0.68 -16.13
CA ALA A 67 11.70 -0.24 -15.76
C ALA A 67 11.97 -0.21 -14.25
N HIS A 68 12.50 -1.31 -13.72
CA HIS A 68 12.85 -1.41 -12.30
C HIS A 68 14.08 -0.57 -11.95
N VAL A 69 15.03 -0.46 -12.88
CA VAL A 69 16.23 0.37 -12.77
C VAL A 69 16.51 1.00 -14.14
N GLU A 70 16.94 2.24 -14.15
CA GLU A 70 17.41 2.97 -15.33
C GLU A 70 18.88 3.34 -15.15
N VAL A 71 19.65 3.20 -16.22
CA VAL A 71 21.04 3.63 -16.32
C VAL A 71 21.14 4.63 -17.45
N PHE A 72 21.63 5.83 -17.19
CA PHE A 72 21.75 6.89 -18.19
C PHE A 72 23.03 7.69 -18.01
N ASP A 73 23.43 8.39 -19.06
CA ASP A 73 24.64 9.21 -19.07
C ASP A 73 24.57 10.33 -18.02
N ALA A 74 25.63 10.53 -17.25
CA ALA A 74 25.70 11.54 -16.19
C ALA A 74 25.69 12.98 -16.75
N ALA A 75 26.19 13.19 -17.99
CA ALA A 75 26.16 14.48 -18.68
C ALA A 75 24.80 14.75 -19.35
N GLY A 76 23.87 13.77 -19.36
CA GLY A 76 22.56 13.91 -19.99
C GLY A 76 22.57 13.73 -21.52
N GLY A 77 23.64 13.19 -22.08
CA GLY A 77 23.78 12.88 -23.49
C GLY A 77 23.34 11.46 -23.87
N ALA A 78 23.81 10.99 -25.02
CA ALA A 78 23.68 9.60 -25.42
C ALA A 78 24.71 8.74 -24.69
N LEU A 79 24.32 7.52 -24.31
CA LEU A 79 25.29 6.52 -23.83
C LEU A 79 26.18 6.09 -24.98
N PRO A 80 27.51 6.21 -24.84
CA PRO A 80 28.45 5.91 -25.95
C PRO A 80 28.32 4.48 -26.48
N ASP A 81 28.14 3.53 -25.59
CA ASP A 81 27.86 2.11 -25.91
C ASP A 81 26.84 1.54 -24.96
N TRP A 82 25.56 1.69 -25.31
CA TRP A 82 24.46 1.15 -24.50
C TRP A 82 24.51 -0.38 -24.42
N ARG A 83 25.07 -1.09 -25.46
CA ARG A 83 25.16 -2.56 -25.45
C ARG A 83 26.20 -3.04 -24.45
N ALA A 84 27.34 -2.39 -24.37
CA ALA A 84 28.35 -2.69 -23.36
C ALA A 84 27.80 -2.41 -21.93
N THR A 85 27.10 -1.29 -21.76
CA THR A 85 26.46 -0.95 -20.48
C THR A 85 25.40 -1.98 -20.08
N ALA A 86 24.54 -2.41 -21.03
CA ALA A 86 23.54 -3.45 -20.79
C ALA A 86 24.20 -4.79 -20.44
N ALA A 87 25.24 -5.20 -21.18
CA ALA A 87 25.98 -6.43 -20.91
C ALA A 87 26.69 -6.40 -19.54
N ALA A 88 27.25 -5.23 -19.16
CA ALA A 88 27.85 -5.06 -17.85
C ALA A 88 26.81 -5.14 -16.71
N ALA A 89 25.64 -4.54 -16.89
CA ALA A 89 24.55 -4.62 -15.93
C ALA A 89 23.98 -6.06 -15.78
N GLN A 90 23.91 -6.81 -16.87
CA GLN A 90 23.44 -8.21 -16.89
C GLN A 90 24.44 -9.21 -16.27
N ARG A 91 25.64 -8.80 -15.90
CA ARG A 91 26.54 -9.63 -15.06
C ARG A 91 25.98 -9.84 -13.64
N ASP A 92 25.15 -8.91 -13.17
CA ASP A 92 24.36 -9.14 -11.98
C ASP A 92 23.18 -10.07 -12.32
N THR A 93 23.20 -11.28 -11.76
CA THR A 93 22.21 -12.33 -12.04
C THR A 93 20.77 -11.94 -11.72
N ARG A 94 20.57 -10.88 -10.94
CA ARG A 94 19.26 -10.32 -10.63
C ARG A 94 18.67 -9.52 -11.80
N VAL A 95 19.49 -9.09 -12.77
CA VAL A 95 19.06 -8.36 -13.97
C VAL A 95 18.70 -9.37 -15.06
N ILE A 96 17.40 -9.47 -15.38
CA ILE A 96 16.86 -10.46 -16.32
C ILE A 96 16.57 -9.90 -17.71
N GLY A 97 16.57 -8.58 -17.87
CA GLY A 97 16.31 -7.91 -19.15
C GLY A 97 16.94 -6.52 -19.18
N ALA A 98 17.31 -6.08 -20.38
CA ALA A 98 17.82 -4.75 -20.65
C ALA A 98 17.31 -4.25 -22.02
N ALA A 99 16.94 -2.97 -22.12
CA ALA A 99 16.48 -2.34 -23.36
C ALA A 99 16.99 -0.89 -23.45
N PRO A 100 17.42 -0.43 -24.64
CA PRO A 100 17.81 0.96 -24.85
C PRO A 100 16.57 1.87 -24.92
N TYR A 101 16.73 3.11 -24.51
CA TYR A 101 15.70 4.13 -24.69
C TYR A 101 16.27 5.52 -24.97
N VAL A 102 15.45 6.36 -25.60
CA VAL A 102 15.62 7.81 -25.67
C VAL A 102 14.42 8.43 -24.99
N ALA A 103 14.61 9.32 -24.02
CA ALA A 103 13.48 10.00 -23.35
C ALA A 103 13.67 11.51 -23.38
N ALA A 104 12.59 12.23 -23.74
CA ALA A 104 12.53 13.66 -23.65
C ALA A 104 11.11 14.13 -23.36
N GLN A 105 10.98 15.28 -22.69
CA GLN A 105 9.70 15.96 -22.58
C GLN A 105 9.41 16.73 -23.88
N ALA A 106 8.18 16.65 -24.37
CA ALA A 106 7.75 17.36 -25.56
C ALA A 106 6.27 17.75 -25.43
N LEU A 107 5.79 18.63 -26.33
CA LEU A 107 4.36 18.81 -26.49
C LEU A 107 3.89 17.91 -27.63
N VAL A 108 2.79 17.21 -27.39
CA VAL A 108 2.16 16.30 -28.33
C VAL A 108 0.71 16.73 -28.51
N GLY A 109 0.25 16.83 -29.75
CA GLY A 109 -1.13 17.25 -29.97
C GLY A 109 -1.58 17.21 -31.41
N ARG A 110 -2.84 17.61 -31.62
CA ARG A 110 -3.51 17.71 -32.91
C ARG A 110 -4.10 19.10 -33.10
N GLY A 111 -3.66 19.82 -34.15
CA GLY A 111 -4.05 21.22 -34.33
C GLY A 111 -3.54 22.10 -33.19
N ASP A 112 -4.47 22.81 -32.53
CA ASP A 112 -4.15 23.74 -31.43
C ASP A 112 -4.15 23.06 -30.04
N ASP A 113 -4.65 21.83 -29.94
CA ASP A 113 -4.68 21.06 -28.71
C ASP A 113 -3.33 20.38 -28.41
N LEU A 114 -2.44 21.09 -27.75
CA LEU A 114 -1.12 20.60 -27.34
C LEU A 114 -1.11 20.22 -25.86
N ARG A 115 -0.52 19.08 -25.55
CA ARG A 115 -0.34 18.57 -24.18
C ARG A 115 1.11 18.19 -23.93
N GLY A 116 1.58 18.48 -22.71
CA GLY A 116 2.88 18.03 -22.27
C GLY A 116 2.89 16.50 -22.15
N ALA A 117 3.88 15.86 -22.75
CA ALA A 117 4.05 14.43 -22.71
C ALA A 117 5.53 14.05 -22.60
N VAL A 118 5.80 12.91 -21.98
CA VAL A 118 7.11 12.24 -22.07
C VAL A 118 7.09 11.40 -23.34
N VAL A 119 7.97 11.76 -24.27
CA VAL A 119 8.16 10.98 -25.48
C VAL A 119 9.33 10.02 -25.26
N ARG A 120 9.03 8.72 -25.36
CA ARG A 120 10.03 7.66 -25.18
C ARG A 120 10.25 6.94 -26.51
N GLY A 121 11.48 6.99 -27.00
CA GLY A 121 11.94 6.17 -28.12
C GLY A 121 12.32 4.79 -27.60
N ILE A 122 11.72 3.76 -28.15
CA ILE A 122 11.94 2.36 -27.76
C ILE A 122 12.36 1.51 -28.96
N GLU A 123 13.08 0.43 -28.70
CA GLU A 123 13.27 -0.67 -29.65
C GLU A 123 12.25 -1.76 -29.29
N PRO A 124 11.19 -1.97 -30.09
CA PRO A 124 10.08 -2.85 -29.73
C PRO A 124 10.49 -4.27 -29.31
N ALA A 125 11.49 -4.83 -30.00
CA ALA A 125 11.99 -6.18 -29.72
C ALA A 125 12.71 -6.29 -28.37
N GLU A 126 13.43 -5.25 -27.97
CA GLU A 126 14.16 -5.18 -26.69
C GLU A 126 13.23 -4.73 -25.55
N GLU A 127 12.31 -3.83 -25.82
CA GLU A 127 11.35 -3.31 -24.84
C GLU A 127 10.50 -4.43 -24.23
N ALA A 128 10.10 -5.42 -25.03
CA ALA A 128 9.36 -6.60 -24.55
C ALA A 128 10.12 -7.44 -23.50
N LYS A 129 11.45 -7.29 -23.40
CA LYS A 129 12.27 -7.94 -22.37
C LYS A 129 12.20 -7.22 -21.02
N VAL A 130 11.78 -5.94 -21.02
CA VAL A 130 11.86 -5.06 -19.85
C VAL A 130 10.50 -4.70 -19.30
N THR A 131 9.53 -4.31 -20.14
CA THR A 131 8.21 -3.86 -19.69
C THR A 131 7.11 -4.90 -19.95
N ASP A 132 6.16 -5.01 -19.02
CA ASP A 132 5.01 -5.90 -19.17
C ASP A 132 4.04 -5.36 -20.23
N LEU A 133 3.96 -4.03 -20.34
CA LEU A 133 3.15 -3.35 -21.35
C LEU A 133 3.59 -3.77 -22.77
N ALA A 134 4.88 -3.79 -23.05
CA ALA A 134 5.38 -4.21 -24.35
C ALA A 134 5.17 -5.71 -24.63
N ARG A 135 5.13 -6.54 -23.59
CA ARG A 135 4.79 -7.97 -23.72
C ARG A 135 3.32 -8.21 -24.03
N THR A 136 2.43 -7.46 -23.41
CA THR A 136 0.99 -7.62 -23.59
C THR A 136 0.47 -6.94 -24.84
N GLN A 137 1.08 -5.83 -25.26
CA GLN A 137 0.66 -5.03 -26.42
C GLN A 137 1.70 -5.02 -27.55
N GLY A 138 2.51 -6.07 -27.62
CA GLY A 138 3.62 -6.19 -28.59
C GLY A 138 3.21 -5.99 -30.06
N ALA A 139 2.00 -6.41 -30.45
CA ALA A 139 1.49 -6.20 -31.82
C ALA A 139 1.35 -4.70 -32.17
N THR A 140 0.91 -3.88 -31.23
CA THR A 140 0.81 -2.42 -31.39
C THR A 140 2.18 -1.78 -31.46
N PHE A 141 3.11 -2.22 -30.60
CA PHE A 141 4.47 -1.66 -30.56
C PHE A 141 5.31 -2.08 -31.78
N ALA A 142 5.06 -3.25 -32.36
CA ALA A 142 5.70 -3.68 -33.60
C ALA A 142 5.38 -2.78 -34.81
N LEU A 143 4.39 -1.90 -34.72
CA LEU A 143 4.08 -0.88 -35.74
C LEU A 143 5.04 0.32 -35.67
N LEU A 144 5.85 0.44 -34.61
CA LEU A 144 6.91 1.44 -34.50
C LEU A 144 8.14 0.96 -35.29
N LYS A 145 8.28 1.41 -36.51
CA LYS A 145 9.40 1.07 -37.39
C LYS A 145 10.32 2.26 -37.62
N PRO A 146 11.63 2.05 -37.76
CA PRO A 146 12.58 3.12 -37.96
C PRO A 146 12.30 3.89 -39.26
N GLY A 147 12.25 5.21 -39.19
CA GLY A 147 12.09 6.10 -40.34
C GLY A 147 10.62 6.31 -40.79
N GLU A 148 9.66 5.55 -40.28
CA GLU A 148 8.24 5.72 -40.65
C GLU A 148 7.55 6.86 -39.89
N TRP A 149 8.17 7.37 -38.81
CA TRP A 149 7.61 8.41 -37.95
C TRP A 149 6.25 8.06 -37.39
N ASN A 150 6.09 6.81 -36.96
CA ASN A 150 4.93 6.30 -36.29
C ASN A 150 4.97 6.63 -34.81
N ILE A 151 3.80 6.88 -34.21
CA ILE A 151 3.64 7.13 -32.78
C ILE A 151 2.52 6.26 -32.21
N VAL A 152 2.76 5.74 -31.00
CA VAL A 152 1.77 5.08 -30.17
C VAL A 152 1.62 5.92 -28.90
N VAL A 153 0.42 6.28 -28.51
CA VAL A 153 0.18 7.13 -27.33
C VAL A 153 -0.75 6.42 -26.35
N GLY A 154 -0.70 6.84 -25.08
CA GLY A 154 -1.68 6.36 -24.11
C GLY A 154 -3.12 6.69 -24.51
N ALA A 155 -4.06 5.81 -24.20
CA ALA A 155 -5.45 5.93 -24.62
C ALA A 155 -6.09 7.24 -24.11
N GLU A 156 -5.73 7.66 -22.90
CA GLU A 156 -6.21 8.92 -22.32
C GLU A 156 -5.59 10.14 -23.01
N LEU A 157 -4.30 10.09 -23.39
CA LEU A 157 -3.67 11.16 -24.18
C LEU A 157 -4.36 11.31 -25.54
N ALA A 158 -4.63 10.20 -26.23
CA ALA A 158 -5.36 10.22 -27.51
C ALA A 158 -6.75 10.87 -27.35
N ARG A 159 -7.46 10.54 -26.27
CA ARG A 159 -8.77 11.14 -25.94
C ARG A 159 -8.67 12.64 -25.67
N LEU A 160 -7.67 13.06 -24.87
CA LEU A 160 -7.47 14.48 -24.50
C LEU A 160 -7.13 15.38 -25.68
N ILE A 161 -6.41 14.87 -26.70
CA ILE A 161 -6.08 15.62 -27.92
C ILE A 161 -7.04 15.35 -29.08
N GLY A 162 -8.09 14.57 -28.84
CA GLY A 162 -9.11 14.24 -29.85
C GLY A 162 -8.58 13.47 -31.05
N ALA A 163 -7.52 12.66 -30.88
CA ALA A 163 -6.86 11.93 -31.95
C ALA A 163 -7.41 10.52 -32.11
N ARG A 164 -7.43 10.04 -33.37
CA ARG A 164 -7.81 8.67 -33.77
C ARG A 164 -6.68 8.00 -34.49
N ILE A 165 -6.64 6.70 -34.50
CA ILE A 165 -5.65 5.93 -35.27
C ILE A 165 -5.72 6.35 -36.76
N GLY A 166 -4.57 6.63 -37.33
CA GLY A 166 -4.41 7.19 -38.68
C GLY A 166 -4.22 8.70 -38.74
N ASP A 167 -4.55 9.43 -37.66
CA ASP A 167 -4.38 10.88 -37.62
C ASP A 167 -2.90 11.29 -37.56
N LYS A 168 -2.62 12.50 -38.06
CA LYS A 168 -1.31 13.14 -37.92
C LYS A 168 -1.23 13.89 -36.58
N ILE A 169 -0.26 13.51 -35.77
CA ILE A 169 0.06 14.11 -34.48
C ILE A 169 1.27 15.01 -34.63
N THR A 170 1.16 16.24 -34.16
CA THR A 170 2.27 17.19 -34.12
C THR A 170 3.05 17.01 -32.81
N LEU A 171 4.33 16.76 -32.92
CA LEU A 171 5.25 16.73 -31.79
C LEU A 171 6.14 17.96 -31.84
N VAL A 172 6.19 18.71 -30.73
CA VAL A 172 7.03 19.90 -30.55
C VAL A 172 8.15 19.53 -29.58
N ALA A 173 9.34 19.33 -30.14
CA ALA A 173 10.52 18.97 -29.34
C ALA A 173 11.08 20.18 -28.58
N PRO A 174 11.62 19.99 -27.35
CA PRO A 174 12.33 21.03 -26.63
C PRO A 174 13.61 21.42 -27.36
N GLY A 175 14.04 22.65 -27.14
CA GLY A 175 15.24 23.18 -27.81
C GLY A 175 14.96 23.58 -29.25
N GLY A 176 14.69 24.84 -29.48
CA GLY A 176 14.46 25.41 -30.80
C GLY A 176 15.71 25.50 -31.62
N GLN A 177 15.57 25.78 -32.92
CA GLN A 177 16.62 26.19 -33.81
C GLN A 177 16.75 27.70 -33.70
N VAL A 178 17.95 28.18 -33.34
CA VAL A 178 18.24 29.61 -33.35
C VAL A 178 18.32 30.07 -34.79
N THR A 179 17.41 30.97 -35.16
CA THR A 179 17.39 31.62 -36.48
C THR A 179 17.55 33.13 -36.28
N PRO A 180 17.92 33.88 -37.35
CA PRO A 180 17.99 35.36 -37.26
C PRO A 180 16.67 36.01 -36.80
N ALA A 181 15.54 35.32 -36.97
CA ALA A 181 14.23 35.79 -36.55
C ALA A 181 13.84 35.34 -35.12
N GLY A 182 14.71 34.62 -34.39
CA GLY A 182 14.46 34.10 -33.05
C GLY A 182 14.56 32.58 -32.97
N VAL A 183 14.16 32.03 -31.80
CA VAL A 183 14.15 30.59 -31.56
C VAL A 183 12.90 29.96 -32.15
N VAL A 184 13.01 29.11 -33.16
CA VAL A 184 11.87 28.40 -33.76
C VAL A 184 11.81 26.99 -33.17
N PRO A 185 10.65 26.57 -32.57
CA PRO A 185 10.49 25.21 -32.07
C PRO A 185 10.64 24.15 -33.17
N ARG A 186 11.17 23.00 -32.83
CA ARG A 186 11.23 21.87 -33.76
C ARG A 186 9.91 21.14 -33.77
N LEU A 187 9.26 21.14 -34.91
CA LEU A 187 7.99 20.48 -35.15
C LEU A 187 8.20 19.24 -36.02
N LYS A 188 7.57 18.13 -35.64
CA LYS A 188 7.51 16.92 -36.48
C LYS A 188 6.10 16.35 -36.45
N GLN A 189 5.59 16.01 -37.62
CA GLN A 189 4.33 15.26 -37.72
C GLN A 189 4.61 13.77 -37.72
N LEU A 190 3.90 13.04 -36.88
CA LEU A 190 3.96 11.58 -36.77
C LEU A 190 2.56 11.01 -37.04
N THR A 191 2.49 9.75 -37.46
CA THR A 191 1.21 9.07 -37.70
C THR A 191 0.84 8.25 -36.46
N LEU A 192 -0.33 8.49 -35.89
CA LEU A 192 -0.84 7.68 -34.80
C LEU A 192 -1.22 6.28 -35.31
N VAL A 193 -0.43 5.27 -34.98
CA VAL A 193 -0.65 3.88 -35.44
C VAL A 193 -1.34 2.99 -34.40
N GLY A 194 -1.41 3.44 -33.14
CA GLY A 194 -2.07 2.69 -32.10
C GLY A 194 -2.14 3.47 -30.79
N THR A 195 -2.89 2.94 -29.86
CA THR A 195 -2.97 3.42 -28.49
C THR A 195 -2.66 2.28 -27.53
N PHE A 196 -2.15 2.61 -26.35
CA PHE A 196 -1.97 1.64 -25.26
C PHE A 196 -2.75 2.06 -24.03
N GLU A 197 -3.05 1.09 -23.19
CA GLU A 197 -3.68 1.31 -21.88
C GLU A 197 -2.87 0.55 -20.82
N ALA A 198 -2.27 1.31 -19.91
CA ALA A 198 -1.47 0.78 -18.80
C ALA A 198 -2.29 0.62 -17.52
N GLY A 199 -3.47 1.21 -17.48
CA GLY A 199 -4.30 1.27 -16.29
C GLY A 199 -3.79 2.22 -15.20
N HIS A 200 -2.94 3.16 -15.57
CA HIS A 200 -2.45 4.23 -14.70
C HIS A 200 -2.57 5.57 -15.44
N TYR A 201 -3.47 6.43 -14.93
CA TYR A 201 -3.85 7.68 -15.59
C TYR A 201 -2.66 8.55 -16.01
N GLU A 202 -1.64 8.68 -15.16
CA GLU A 202 -0.48 9.52 -15.43
C GLU A 202 0.29 9.05 -16.68
N TYR A 203 0.46 7.73 -16.87
CA TYR A 203 1.11 7.18 -18.06
C TYR A 203 0.17 7.19 -19.26
N ASP A 204 -1.10 6.85 -19.06
CA ASP A 204 -2.07 6.84 -20.15
C ASP A 204 -2.38 8.25 -20.70
N SER A 205 -2.17 9.31 -19.88
CA SER A 205 -2.40 10.71 -20.26
C SER A 205 -1.16 11.49 -20.69
N ALA A 206 0.05 10.98 -20.42
CA ALA A 206 1.28 11.77 -20.64
C ALA A 206 2.44 10.99 -21.26
N LEU A 207 2.26 9.74 -21.68
CA LEU A 207 3.32 8.96 -22.34
C LEU A 207 3.02 8.73 -23.82
N ALA A 208 4.03 8.98 -24.65
CA ALA A 208 4.02 8.72 -26.09
C ALA A 208 5.26 7.91 -26.47
N LEU A 209 5.07 6.89 -27.31
CA LEU A 209 6.11 5.97 -27.73
C LEU A 209 6.39 6.12 -29.22
N ILE A 210 7.64 6.18 -29.60
CA ILE A 210 8.12 6.21 -30.99
C ILE A 210 9.30 5.24 -31.14
N HIS A 211 9.75 4.98 -32.35
CA HIS A 211 10.97 4.18 -32.55
C HIS A 211 12.20 4.90 -32.00
N VAL A 212 13.15 4.18 -31.40
CA VAL A 212 14.36 4.75 -30.77
C VAL A 212 15.21 5.58 -31.76
N ASP A 213 15.35 5.13 -33.03
CA ASP A 213 16.10 5.86 -34.06
C ASP A 213 15.39 7.16 -34.45
N ASP A 214 14.06 7.16 -34.53
CA ASP A 214 13.28 8.35 -34.83
C ASP A 214 13.33 9.36 -33.68
N ALA A 215 13.33 8.85 -32.42
CA ALA A 215 13.52 9.67 -31.23
C ALA A 215 14.94 10.31 -31.24
N ALA A 216 15.97 9.53 -31.50
CA ALA A 216 17.35 10.03 -31.57
C ALA A 216 17.50 11.15 -32.61
N ARG A 217 16.92 10.98 -33.81
CA ARG A 217 16.89 12.02 -34.84
C ARG A 217 16.11 13.26 -34.43
N LEU A 218 14.93 13.06 -33.82
CA LEU A 218 14.03 14.16 -33.41
C LEU A 218 14.66 15.03 -32.32
N PHE A 219 15.28 14.40 -31.33
CA PHE A 219 15.88 15.07 -30.18
C PHE A 219 17.36 15.44 -30.41
N ARG A 220 17.93 15.02 -31.56
CA ARG A 220 19.34 15.25 -31.94
C ARG A 220 20.32 14.71 -30.91
N VAL A 221 20.10 13.50 -30.48
CA VAL A 221 21.04 12.72 -29.69
C VAL A 221 21.72 11.67 -30.58
N GLU A 222 22.96 11.36 -30.29
CA GLU A 222 23.76 10.45 -31.13
C GLU A 222 23.39 8.96 -30.96
N GLY A 223 22.48 8.66 -30.05
CA GLY A 223 22.02 7.30 -29.76
C GLY A 223 21.08 7.24 -28.54
N PRO A 224 20.84 6.07 -27.99
CA PRO A 224 20.08 5.91 -26.78
C PRO A 224 20.63 6.73 -25.60
N THR A 225 19.75 7.43 -24.89
CA THR A 225 20.14 8.25 -23.73
C THR A 225 20.27 7.41 -22.45
N GLY A 226 19.76 6.18 -22.47
CA GLY A 226 19.83 5.28 -21.32
C GLY A 226 19.45 3.84 -21.67
N VAL A 227 19.63 2.99 -20.67
CA VAL A 227 19.24 1.58 -20.69
C VAL A 227 18.28 1.32 -19.54
N GLN A 228 17.17 0.71 -19.85
CA GLN A 228 16.19 0.20 -18.90
C GLN A 228 16.57 -1.22 -18.50
N LEU A 229 16.43 -1.54 -17.20
CA LEU A 229 16.73 -2.86 -16.66
C LEU A 229 15.51 -3.44 -15.96
N ARG A 230 15.24 -4.71 -16.26
CA ARG A 230 14.26 -5.52 -15.54
C ARG A 230 14.96 -6.43 -14.53
N LEU A 231 14.47 -6.49 -13.33
CA LEU A 231 14.95 -7.36 -12.26
C LEU A 231 14.02 -8.55 -12.07
N ALA A 232 14.57 -9.66 -11.62
CA ALA A 232 13.79 -10.83 -11.21
C ALA A 232 12.88 -10.51 -10.02
N ASP A 233 13.39 -9.70 -9.07
CA ASP A 233 12.61 -9.20 -7.93
C ASP A 233 12.74 -7.68 -7.83
N VAL A 234 11.63 -6.98 -7.99
CA VAL A 234 11.54 -5.50 -7.94
C VAL A 234 11.93 -4.92 -6.58
N HIS A 235 11.76 -5.68 -5.50
CA HIS A 235 12.13 -5.24 -4.15
C HIS A 235 13.64 -5.09 -3.96
N THR A 236 14.42 -5.76 -4.81
CA THR A 236 15.89 -5.65 -4.80
C THR A 236 16.43 -4.44 -5.59
N ALA A 237 15.57 -3.65 -6.23
CA ALA A 237 15.97 -2.56 -7.13
C ALA A 237 16.95 -1.57 -6.50
N ARG A 238 16.73 -1.19 -5.22
CA ARG A 238 17.64 -0.28 -4.51
C ARG A 238 19.02 -0.88 -4.29
N THR A 239 19.10 -2.15 -3.92
CA THR A 239 20.39 -2.84 -3.70
C THR A 239 21.13 -3.12 -5.00
N VAL A 240 20.39 -3.46 -6.06
CA VAL A 240 20.96 -3.63 -7.42
C VAL A 240 21.45 -2.29 -7.95
N ALA A 241 20.67 -1.22 -7.84
CA ALA A 241 21.09 0.11 -8.26
C ALA A 241 22.37 0.58 -7.56
N ALA A 242 22.49 0.34 -6.24
CA ALA A 242 23.72 0.65 -5.51
C ALA A 242 24.92 -0.17 -6.00
N ALA A 243 24.75 -1.47 -6.25
CA ALA A 243 25.81 -2.32 -6.79
C ALA A 243 26.23 -1.91 -8.20
N LEU A 244 25.25 -1.59 -9.07
CA LEU A 244 25.52 -1.12 -10.43
C LEU A 244 26.21 0.24 -10.45
N THR A 245 25.88 1.17 -9.56
CA THR A 245 26.57 2.46 -9.42
C THR A 245 28.08 2.26 -9.13
N GLN A 246 28.42 1.24 -8.34
CA GLN A 246 29.82 0.95 -8.03
C GLN A 246 30.54 0.26 -9.21
N SER A 247 29.84 -0.60 -9.97
CA SER A 247 30.44 -1.41 -11.03
C SER A 247 30.54 -0.69 -12.38
N LEU A 248 29.63 0.23 -12.69
CA LEU A 248 29.57 0.94 -13.98
C LEU A 248 30.38 2.25 -13.98
N GLY A 249 30.81 2.73 -12.80
CA GLY A 249 31.64 3.92 -12.68
C GLY A 249 30.85 5.25 -12.64
N PRO A 250 31.59 6.39 -12.57
CA PRO A 250 30.98 7.71 -12.34
C PRO A 250 30.34 8.35 -13.57
N ASP A 251 30.62 7.83 -14.77
CA ASP A 251 30.14 8.42 -16.03
C ASP A 251 28.64 8.14 -16.27
N VAL A 252 28.05 7.26 -15.49
CA VAL A 252 26.63 6.90 -15.57
C VAL A 252 25.92 7.11 -14.23
N ILE A 253 24.66 7.50 -14.33
CA ILE A 253 23.75 7.58 -13.19
C ILE A 253 22.84 6.36 -13.22
N VAL A 254 22.77 5.66 -12.09
CA VAL A 254 21.86 4.53 -11.89
C VAL A 254 20.73 4.96 -10.97
N ARG A 255 19.51 4.83 -11.44
CA ARG A 255 18.31 5.24 -10.72
C ARG A 255 17.31 4.08 -10.66
N ASP A 256 16.88 3.74 -9.45
CA ASP A 256 15.81 2.78 -9.25
C ASP A 256 14.43 3.46 -9.28
N TRP A 257 13.38 2.67 -9.49
CA TRP A 257 12.01 3.14 -9.60
C TRP A 257 11.52 3.87 -8.33
N THR A 258 12.05 3.55 -7.15
CA THR A 258 11.65 4.21 -5.89
C THR A 258 12.17 5.63 -5.80
N ARG A 259 13.32 5.91 -6.40
CA ARG A 259 13.87 7.28 -6.51
C ARG A 259 13.12 8.12 -7.54
N THR A 260 12.73 7.51 -8.66
CA THR A 260 11.94 8.18 -9.70
C THR A 260 10.58 8.61 -9.14
N ASN A 261 9.96 7.77 -8.29
CA ASN A 261 8.63 8.00 -7.72
C ASN A 261 8.69 8.30 -6.22
N ARG A 262 9.73 9.00 -5.78
CA ARG A 262 9.98 9.26 -4.35
C ARG A 262 8.81 9.91 -3.63
N ASN A 263 8.19 10.91 -4.26
CA ASN A 263 7.06 11.63 -3.64
C ASN A 263 5.87 10.68 -3.37
N TRP A 264 5.56 9.79 -4.31
CA TRP A 264 4.53 8.77 -4.12
C TRP A 264 4.90 7.80 -3.00
N PHE A 265 6.13 7.31 -3.01
CA PHE A 265 6.60 6.36 -2.00
C PHE A 265 6.60 6.98 -0.60
N ASP A 266 7.08 8.21 -0.45
CA ASP A 266 7.11 8.95 0.82
C ASP A 266 5.66 9.24 1.28
N ALA A 267 4.75 9.63 0.39
CA ALA A 267 3.35 9.86 0.70
C ALA A 267 2.66 8.59 1.25
N VAL A 268 2.87 7.45 0.58
CA VAL A 268 2.36 6.13 1.01
C VAL A 268 2.88 5.75 2.40
N GLN A 269 4.16 5.98 2.69
CA GLN A 269 4.73 5.69 4.01
C GLN A 269 4.16 6.60 5.11
N ILE A 270 3.96 7.87 4.82
CA ILE A 270 3.32 8.83 5.73
C ILE A 270 1.88 8.41 6.00
N GLU A 271 1.12 8.11 4.96
CA GLU A 271 -0.28 7.66 5.05
C GLU A 271 -0.41 6.40 5.92
N LYS A 272 0.42 5.38 5.66
CA LYS A 272 0.45 4.14 6.46
C LYS A 272 0.72 4.43 7.94
N ARG A 273 1.66 5.33 8.23
CA ARG A 273 1.98 5.74 9.61
C ARG A 273 0.82 6.47 10.27
N LEU A 274 0.18 7.41 9.57
CA LEU A 274 -0.98 8.15 10.08
C LEU A 274 -2.15 7.21 10.37
N MET A 275 -2.47 6.29 9.43
CA MET A 275 -3.52 5.30 9.63
C MET A 275 -3.23 4.41 10.84
N PHE A 276 -1.98 3.97 11.01
CA PHE A 276 -1.58 3.17 12.16
C PHE A 276 -1.81 3.93 13.49
N ILE A 277 -1.45 5.22 13.56
CA ILE A 277 -1.67 6.06 14.75
C ILE A 277 -3.17 6.21 15.05
N ILE A 278 -3.97 6.59 14.03
CA ILE A 278 -5.42 6.81 14.18
C ILE A 278 -6.10 5.53 14.66
N LEU A 279 -5.78 4.41 14.02
CA LEU A 279 -6.41 3.13 14.33
C LEU A 279 -5.94 2.59 15.70
N THR A 280 -4.68 2.83 16.09
CA THR A 280 -4.20 2.53 17.45
C THR A 280 -4.98 3.32 18.50
N LEU A 281 -5.31 4.59 18.21
CA LEU A 281 -6.15 5.40 19.09
C LEU A 281 -7.56 4.81 19.27
N ILE A 282 -8.14 4.26 18.21
CA ILE A 282 -9.45 3.56 18.27
C ILE A 282 -9.37 2.36 19.20
N VAL A 283 -8.31 1.55 19.12
CA VAL A 283 -8.08 0.43 20.03
C VAL A 283 -7.87 0.92 21.46
N ALA A 284 -7.17 2.04 21.66
CA ALA A 284 -7.00 2.64 22.98
C ALA A 284 -8.33 3.08 23.59
N VAL A 285 -9.24 3.65 22.82
CA VAL A 285 -10.61 3.99 23.26
C VAL A 285 -11.40 2.72 23.65
N ALA A 286 -11.29 1.65 22.87
CA ALA A 286 -11.90 0.36 23.20
C ALA A 286 -11.31 -0.24 24.49
N ALA A 287 -9.99 -0.14 24.69
CA ALA A 287 -9.32 -0.56 25.91
C ALA A 287 -9.76 0.30 27.13
N PHE A 288 -9.98 1.60 26.94
CA PHE A 288 -10.52 2.46 28.00
C PHE A 288 -11.94 2.05 28.41
N ASN A 289 -12.77 1.61 27.47
CA ASN A 289 -14.08 1.04 27.78
C ASN A 289 -13.96 -0.22 28.67
N LEU A 290 -12.91 -1.03 28.47
CA LEU A 290 -12.61 -2.16 29.35
C LEU A 290 -12.31 -1.72 30.79
N VAL A 291 -11.62 -0.58 31.01
CA VAL A 291 -11.40 0.00 32.34
C VAL A 291 -12.74 0.26 33.04
N SER A 292 -13.67 0.93 32.37
CA SER A 292 -14.98 1.29 32.91
C SER A 292 -15.78 0.03 33.29
N THR A 293 -15.76 -0.98 32.42
CA THR A 293 -16.41 -2.27 32.66
C THR A 293 -15.83 -3.00 33.86
N LEU A 294 -14.52 -3.07 33.99
CA LEU A 294 -13.85 -3.71 35.11
C LEU A 294 -14.08 -2.96 36.43
N VAL A 295 -14.06 -1.62 36.42
CA VAL A 295 -14.39 -0.81 37.63
C VAL A 295 -15.82 -1.10 38.09
N MET A 296 -16.77 -1.18 37.16
CA MET A 296 -18.16 -1.55 37.49
C MET A 296 -18.23 -2.97 38.07
N THR A 297 -17.57 -3.94 37.41
CA THR A 297 -17.51 -5.33 37.90
C THR A 297 -16.92 -5.42 39.31
N VAL A 298 -15.83 -4.68 39.58
CA VAL A 298 -15.23 -4.61 40.94
C VAL A 298 -16.22 -4.05 41.95
N THR A 299 -17.00 -3.04 41.58
CA THR A 299 -18.00 -2.42 42.46
C THR A 299 -19.12 -3.38 42.77
N ASP A 300 -19.63 -4.11 41.81
CA ASP A 300 -20.71 -5.08 41.98
C ASP A 300 -20.26 -6.34 42.73
N LYS A 301 -18.97 -6.67 42.69
CA LYS A 301 -18.37 -7.83 43.34
C LYS A 301 -17.72 -7.50 44.70
N ARG A 302 -18.03 -6.34 45.30
CA ARG A 302 -17.42 -5.92 46.59
C ARG A 302 -17.67 -6.92 47.70
N ALA A 303 -18.89 -7.48 47.82
CA ALA A 303 -19.23 -8.49 48.83
C ALA A 303 -18.41 -9.77 48.61
N ASP A 304 -18.33 -10.28 47.36
CA ASP A 304 -17.52 -11.46 47.03
C ASP A 304 -16.04 -11.24 47.39
N ILE A 305 -15.48 -10.03 47.09
CA ILE A 305 -14.12 -9.63 47.45
C ILE A 305 -13.94 -9.62 48.98
N ALA A 306 -14.90 -9.07 49.72
CA ALA A 306 -14.85 -9.01 51.18
C ALA A 306 -14.83 -10.42 51.80
N ILE A 307 -15.66 -11.33 51.32
CA ILE A 307 -15.68 -12.74 51.74
C ILE A 307 -14.33 -13.42 51.47
N LEU A 308 -13.77 -13.25 50.29
CA LEU A 308 -12.45 -13.81 49.94
C LEU A 308 -11.34 -13.27 50.84
N ARG A 309 -11.40 -11.97 51.19
CA ARG A 309 -10.45 -11.31 52.10
C ARG A 309 -10.60 -11.81 53.53
N THR A 310 -11.81 -12.05 54.03
CA THR A 310 -12.03 -12.63 55.38
C THR A 310 -11.57 -14.09 55.44
N LEU A 311 -11.62 -14.84 54.34
CA LEU A 311 -11.09 -16.19 54.20
C LEU A 311 -9.58 -16.24 54.06
N GLY A 312 -8.87 -15.08 54.07
CA GLY A 312 -7.42 -15.00 54.06
C GLY A 312 -6.79 -14.68 52.69
N ALA A 313 -7.56 -14.33 51.66
CA ALA A 313 -7.00 -13.92 50.37
C ALA A 313 -6.20 -12.61 50.50
N SER A 314 -4.97 -12.59 49.98
CA SER A 314 -4.11 -11.40 50.02
C SER A 314 -4.60 -10.32 49.04
N PRO A 315 -4.30 -9.03 49.28
CA PRO A 315 -4.56 -7.97 48.28
C PRO A 315 -3.98 -8.27 46.90
N ARG A 316 -2.82 -8.91 46.83
CA ARG A 316 -2.18 -9.31 45.59
C ARG A 316 -2.98 -10.40 44.87
N SER A 317 -3.56 -11.36 45.60
CA SER A 317 -4.41 -12.40 45.00
C SER A 317 -5.71 -11.80 44.42
N ILE A 318 -6.33 -10.86 45.13
CA ILE A 318 -7.50 -10.13 44.59
C ILE A 318 -7.13 -9.37 43.32
N MET A 319 -6.02 -8.64 43.34
CA MET A 319 -5.51 -7.98 42.13
C MET A 319 -5.28 -8.98 40.98
N GLY A 320 -4.68 -10.15 41.26
CA GLY A 320 -4.46 -11.22 40.30
C GLY A 320 -5.74 -11.74 39.66
N ILE A 321 -6.81 -11.94 40.44
CA ILE A 321 -8.11 -12.41 39.92
C ILE A 321 -8.67 -11.45 38.87
N PHE A 322 -8.67 -10.13 39.12
CA PHE A 322 -9.19 -9.14 38.19
C PHE A 322 -8.26 -8.87 37.04
N MET A 323 -6.93 -9.01 37.21
CA MET A 323 -5.96 -8.99 36.10
C MET A 323 -6.18 -10.17 35.17
N VAL A 324 -6.42 -11.38 35.66
CA VAL A 324 -6.74 -12.54 34.85
C VAL A 324 -8.06 -12.33 34.09
N GLN A 325 -9.08 -11.81 34.75
CA GLN A 325 -10.37 -11.50 34.09
C GLN A 325 -10.22 -10.49 32.95
N GLY A 326 -9.50 -9.38 33.18
CA GLY A 326 -9.27 -8.36 32.17
C GLY A 326 -8.37 -8.84 31.03
N ALA A 327 -7.28 -9.56 31.35
CA ALA A 327 -6.39 -10.15 30.35
C ALA A 327 -7.11 -11.16 29.47
N THR A 328 -7.95 -12.03 30.04
CA THR A 328 -8.75 -12.98 29.26
C THR A 328 -9.73 -12.29 28.33
N SER A 329 -10.38 -11.21 28.80
CA SER A 329 -11.27 -10.40 27.96
C SER A 329 -10.52 -9.73 26.81
N GLY A 330 -9.34 -9.18 27.09
CA GLY A 330 -8.45 -8.59 26.07
C GLY A 330 -7.98 -9.62 25.04
N ILE A 331 -7.55 -10.81 25.50
CA ILE A 331 -7.11 -11.90 24.61
C ILE A 331 -8.26 -12.37 23.71
N ILE A 332 -9.45 -12.63 24.29
CA ILE A 332 -10.62 -13.08 23.52
C ILE A 332 -11.03 -12.01 22.50
N GLY A 333 -11.08 -10.73 22.90
CA GLY A 333 -11.38 -9.61 22.02
C GLY A 333 -10.37 -9.48 20.89
N THR A 334 -9.08 -9.52 21.21
CA THR A 334 -8.00 -9.38 20.21
C THR A 334 -7.98 -10.57 19.23
N LEU A 335 -8.07 -11.80 19.70
CA LEU A 335 -8.10 -12.99 18.84
C LEU A 335 -9.39 -13.06 18.00
N GLY A 336 -10.53 -12.74 18.61
CA GLY A 336 -11.80 -12.64 17.89
C GLY A 336 -11.78 -11.57 16.80
N GLY A 337 -11.19 -10.40 17.12
CA GLY A 337 -10.97 -9.32 16.15
C GLY A 337 -10.00 -9.70 15.03
N CYS A 338 -8.92 -10.41 15.36
CA CYS A 338 -7.99 -10.95 14.37
C CYS A 338 -8.68 -11.93 13.42
N ALA A 339 -9.41 -12.89 13.96
CA ALA A 339 -10.14 -13.87 13.15
C ALA A 339 -11.19 -13.20 12.25
N LEU A 340 -11.98 -12.27 12.79
CA LEU A 340 -12.97 -11.51 12.02
C LEU A 340 -12.31 -10.63 10.96
N GLY A 341 -11.26 -9.90 11.32
CA GLY A 341 -10.52 -9.03 10.41
C GLY A 341 -9.91 -9.79 9.24
N LEU A 342 -9.25 -10.92 9.51
CA LEU A 342 -8.69 -11.79 8.46
C LEU A 342 -9.78 -12.41 7.59
N LEU A 343 -10.87 -12.89 8.20
CA LEU A 343 -12.00 -13.45 7.45
C LEU A 343 -12.57 -12.44 6.47
N VAL A 344 -12.76 -11.18 6.89
CA VAL A 344 -13.24 -10.12 6.01
C VAL A 344 -12.18 -9.75 4.97
N ALA A 345 -10.92 -9.59 5.37
CA ALA A 345 -9.83 -9.18 4.48
C ALA A 345 -9.58 -10.19 3.34
N PHE A 346 -9.68 -11.50 3.62
CA PHE A 346 -9.54 -12.53 2.60
C PHE A 346 -10.77 -12.70 1.68
N ASN A 347 -11.94 -12.22 2.09
CA ASN A 347 -13.18 -12.34 1.33
C ASN A 347 -13.73 -10.98 0.87
N ILE A 348 -12.90 -9.95 0.84
CA ILE A 348 -13.35 -8.58 0.55
C ILE A 348 -13.88 -8.44 -0.88
N ASP A 349 -13.32 -9.21 -1.80
CA ASP A 349 -13.71 -9.31 -3.20
C ASP A 349 -15.11 -9.91 -3.40
N VAL A 350 -15.65 -10.60 -2.41
CA VAL A 350 -17.02 -11.12 -2.38
C VAL A 350 -17.93 -10.22 -1.55
N ILE A 351 -17.42 -9.74 -0.41
CA ILE A 351 -18.21 -8.95 0.55
C ILE A 351 -18.56 -7.58 -0.03
N VAL A 352 -17.60 -6.86 -0.62
CA VAL A 352 -17.83 -5.52 -1.17
C VAL A 352 -18.85 -5.53 -2.31
N PRO A 353 -18.76 -6.38 -3.35
CA PRO A 353 -19.79 -6.45 -4.38
C PRO A 353 -21.16 -6.90 -3.87
N ALA A 354 -21.21 -7.70 -2.80
CA ALA A 354 -22.46 -8.06 -2.17
C ALA A 354 -23.11 -6.85 -1.46
N MET A 355 -22.30 -6.03 -0.79
CA MET A 355 -22.76 -4.77 -0.16
C MET A 355 -23.20 -3.74 -1.22
N GLU A 356 -22.44 -3.58 -2.30
CA GLU A 356 -22.79 -2.67 -3.41
C GLU A 356 -24.15 -3.04 -4.02
N ARG A 357 -24.38 -4.33 -4.24
CA ARG A 357 -25.70 -4.82 -4.73
C ARG A 357 -26.82 -4.57 -3.73
N ALA A 358 -26.56 -4.75 -2.44
CA ALA A 358 -27.56 -4.54 -1.39
C ALA A 358 -27.91 -3.05 -1.19
N LEU A 359 -26.93 -2.16 -1.33
CA LEU A 359 -27.07 -0.72 -1.13
C LEU A 359 -27.41 0.04 -2.42
N GLY A 360 -27.29 -0.58 -3.59
CA GLY A 360 -27.50 0.05 -4.90
C GLY A 360 -26.47 1.13 -5.24
N VAL A 361 -25.29 1.11 -4.59
CA VAL A 361 -24.22 2.12 -4.76
C VAL A 361 -22.92 1.41 -5.11
N ALA A 362 -22.22 1.86 -6.15
CA ALA A 362 -20.87 1.41 -6.45
C ALA A 362 -19.85 2.21 -5.63
N PHE A 363 -19.09 1.54 -4.78
CA PHE A 363 -18.02 2.19 -3.99
C PHE A 363 -16.81 2.55 -4.86
N LEU A 364 -16.54 1.76 -5.91
CA LEU A 364 -15.46 1.97 -6.87
C LEU A 364 -16.04 2.02 -8.29
N PRO A 365 -16.51 3.20 -8.76
CA PRO A 365 -16.99 3.31 -10.14
C PRO A 365 -15.83 3.05 -11.10
N GLY A 366 -15.97 2.04 -11.96
CA GLY A 366 -14.93 1.66 -12.94
C GLY A 366 -14.58 2.75 -13.97
N SER A 367 -15.42 3.79 -14.07
CA SER A 367 -15.16 4.97 -14.89
C SER A 367 -14.14 5.94 -14.29
N ILE A 368 -13.90 5.87 -12.97
CA ILE A 368 -12.97 6.77 -12.26
C ILE A 368 -11.73 5.97 -11.81
N TYR A 369 -11.95 4.75 -11.34
CA TYR A 369 -10.90 3.86 -10.89
C TYR A 369 -10.80 2.70 -11.87
N VAL A 370 -9.66 2.56 -12.53
CA VAL A 370 -9.38 1.40 -13.41
C VAL A 370 -9.37 0.07 -12.64
N ILE A 371 -9.41 0.14 -11.30
CA ILE A 371 -9.48 -1.01 -10.40
C ILE A 371 -10.94 -1.44 -10.25
N SER A 372 -11.30 -2.56 -10.88
CA SER A 372 -12.66 -3.10 -10.88
C SER A 372 -13.02 -3.93 -9.62
N ARG A 373 -12.09 -4.19 -8.74
CA ARG A 373 -12.28 -4.93 -7.48
C ARG A 373 -11.45 -4.29 -6.38
N MET A 374 -11.97 -4.30 -5.15
CA MET A 374 -11.22 -3.80 -4.00
C MET A 374 -10.10 -4.79 -3.63
N PRO A 375 -8.82 -4.43 -3.83
CA PRO A 375 -7.73 -5.34 -3.51
C PRO A 375 -7.51 -5.38 -1.99
N SER A 376 -7.10 -6.55 -1.48
CA SER A 376 -6.74 -6.73 -0.07
C SER A 376 -5.52 -7.64 0.04
N GLU A 377 -4.51 -7.18 0.78
CA GLU A 377 -3.26 -7.91 1.02
C GLU A 377 -2.95 -7.93 2.52
N PRO A 378 -3.43 -8.93 3.29
CA PRO A 378 -3.10 -9.05 4.70
C PRO A 378 -1.62 -9.39 4.88
N MET A 379 -0.84 -8.48 5.48
CA MET A 379 0.59 -8.67 5.75
C MET A 379 0.83 -8.99 7.22
N ALA A 380 1.60 -10.05 7.51
CA ALA A 380 1.98 -10.40 8.88
C ALA A 380 2.75 -9.26 9.58
N ALA A 381 3.53 -8.48 8.80
CA ALA A 381 4.28 -7.32 9.29
C ALA A 381 3.38 -6.22 9.89
N ASP A 382 2.12 -6.12 9.48
CA ASP A 382 1.15 -5.16 10.01
C ASP A 382 0.26 -5.81 11.09
N ILE A 383 -0.13 -7.08 10.91
CA ILE A 383 -1.02 -7.80 11.83
C ILE A 383 -0.35 -8.04 13.18
N VAL A 384 0.92 -8.48 13.20
CA VAL A 384 1.62 -8.79 14.46
C VAL A 384 1.75 -7.57 15.37
N PRO A 385 2.19 -6.38 14.92
CA PRO A 385 2.18 -5.18 15.75
C PRO A 385 0.79 -4.81 16.28
N VAL A 386 -0.26 -4.94 15.46
CA VAL A 386 -1.64 -4.69 15.88
C VAL A 386 -2.04 -5.59 17.04
N LEU A 387 -1.78 -6.90 16.96
CA LEU A 387 -2.08 -7.85 18.03
C LEU A 387 -1.29 -7.53 19.30
N VAL A 388 0.01 -7.26 19.17
CA VAL A 388 0.86 -6.94 20.32
C VAL A 388 0.39 -5.67 21.02
N ILE A 389 0.13 -4.60 20.27
CA ILE A 389 -0.34 -3.33 20.85
C ILE A 389 -1.71 -3.49 21.48
N SER A 390 -2.64 -4.20 20.86
CA SER A 390 -3.98 -4.45 21.41
C SER A 390 -3.91 -5.23 22.71
N LEU A 391 -3.08 -6.25 22.80
CA LEU A 391 -2.86 -7.02 24.03
C LEU A 391 -2.19 -6.16 25.12
N LEU A 392 -1.19 -5.36 24.76
CA LEU A 392 -0.53 -4.44 25.70
C LEU A 392 -1.51 -3.40 26.24
N LEU A 393 -2.28 -2.75 25.39
CA LEU A 393 -3.28 -1.76 25.81
C LEU A 393 -4.36 -2.40 26.70
N SER A 394 -4.85 -3.58 26.33
CA SER A 394 -5.81 -4.33 27.14
C SER A 394 -5.23 -4.68 28.51
N PHE A 395 -3.99 -5.14 28.58
CA PHE A 395 -3.33 -5.47 29.83
C PHE A 395 -3.12 -4.22 30.72
N VAL A 396 -2.62 -3.11 30.16
CA VAL A 396 -2.44 -1.84 30.87
C VAL A 396 -3.79 -1.34 31.42
N ALA A 397 -4.85 -1.44 30.61
CA ALA A 397 -6.20 -1.05 31.00
C ALA A 397 -6.72 -1.83 32.25
N THR A 398 -6.23 -3.05 32.47
CA THR A 398 -6.66 -3.87 33.61
C THR A 398 -5.97 -3.50 34.92
N ILE A 399 -4.85 -2.80 34.89
CA ILE A 399 -4.03 -2.51 36.10
C ILE A 399 -4.81 -1.67 37.11
N TYR A 400 -5.37 -0.55 36.67
CA TYR A 400 -6.07 0.37 37.56
C TYR A 400 -7.30 -0.25 38.24
N PRO A 401 -8.23 -0.91 37.54
CA PRO A 401 -9.38 -1.59 38.16
C PRO A 401 -8.95 -2.69 39.13
N SER A 402 -7.95 -3.48 38.76
CA SER A 402 -7.43 -4.58 39.60
C SER A 402 -6.79 -4.07 40.89
N TRP A 403 -6.02 -2.97 40.80
CA TRP A 403 -5.44 -2.30 41.94
C TRP A 403 -6.56 -1.74 42.88
N ARG A 404 -7.62 -1.14 42.33
CA ARG A 404 -8.75 -0.65 43.08
C ARG A 404 -9.49 -1.80 43.79
N ALA A 405 -9.65 -2.96 43.15
CA ALA A 405 -10.22 -4.15 43.76
C ALA A 405 -9.42 -4.64 44.98
N SER A 406 -8.10 -4.59 44.93
CA SER A 406 -7.22 -5.02 46.01
C SER A 406 -7.33 -4.15 47.29
N ARG A 407 -7.86 -2.93 47.16
CA ARG A 407 -8.01 -1.96 48.24
C ARG A 407 -9.42 -1.92 48.86
N VAL A 408 -10.33 -2.80 48.48
CA VAL A 408 -11.67 -2.91 49.10
C VAL A 408 -11.51 -3.28 50.56
N ASN A 409 -12.14 -2.46 51.46
CA ASN A 409 -12.18 -2.72 52.88
C ASN A 409 -13.28 -3.75 53.21
N PRO A 410 -12.94 -4.95 53.75
CA PRO A 410 -13.93 -5.98 54.04
C PRO A 410 -15.02 -5.54 55.06
N ALA A 411 -14.61 -4.75 56.06
CA ALA A 411 -15.54 -4.30 57.11
C ALA A 411 -16.63 -3.34 56.59
N GLU A 412 -16.27 -2.46 55.65
CA GLU A 412 -17.20 -1.54 55.00
C GLU A 412 -18.12 -2.25 53.99
N ALA A 413 -17.55 -3.20 53.24
CA ALA A 413 -18.30 -3.91 52.19
C ALA A 413 -19.40 -4.84 52.77
N LEU A 414 -19.19 -5.42 53.96
CA LEU A 414 -20.17 -6.30 54.61
C LEU A 414 -21.17 -5.55 55.50
N ARG A 415 -20.97 -4.26 55.78
CA ARG A 415 -21.86 -3.45 56.61
C ARG A 415 -23.09 -2.94 55.87
N TYR A 416 -23.03 -2.87 54.56
CA TYR A 416 -24.08 -2.31 53.68
C TYR A 416 -24.93 -3.37 52.96
N GLU A 417 -24.88 -4.64 53.37
CA GLU A 417 -25.87 -5.67 53.07
C GLU A 417 -26.83 -5.80 54.30
#